data_872800ed0bb1e3df3c069684b3f4b5fc
#
_entry.id   872800ed0bb1e3df3c069684b3f4b5fc
#
_cell.length_a   1.000
_cell.length_b   1.000
_cell.length_c   1.000
_cell.angle_alpha   90.00
_cell.angle_beta   90.00
_cell.angle_gamma   90.00
#
_symmetry.space_group_name_H-M   'P 1'
#
loop_
_entity.id
_entity.type
_entity.pdbx_description
1 polymer ?
#
loop_
_entity_poly.entity_id
_entity_poly.type
_entity_poly.pdbx_seq_one_letter_code
_entity_poly.pdbx_strand_id
1 'polypeptide(L)'
;MFPYPNTYFNILFILSIGIYGNVWYSAAKNVILHLIKMSMELKEHFNSKIFALISETADELGLECYVVGGYVRDIFLNRPSKDIDVVVVGSGIEIAQAFGKKLGRGAHVSVFKNFGTAQVKFKDTEV
;
A
#
# COMPACT_ATOMS: atom_id res chain seq x y z
N MET A 1 10.72 1.53 20.28
CA MET A 1 9.29 1.41 20.61
C MET A 1 8.50 2.06 19.50
N PHE A 2 7.97 1.28 18.58
CA PHE A 2 7.19 1.78 17.45
C PHE A 2 5.71 1.74 17.81
N PRO A 3 4.98 2.87 17.78
CA PRO A 3 3.59 2.94 18.21
C PRO A 3 2.62 2.67 17.06
N TYR A 4 2.79 1.58 16.35
CA TYR A 4 1.79 1.14 15.37
C TYR A 4 1.40 -0.30 15.70
N PRO A 5 0.26 -0.50 16.39
CA PRO A 5 -0.28 -1.83 16.57
C PRO A 5 -0.83 -2.34 15.23
N ASN A 6 -0.15 -3.33 14.70
CA ASN A 6 -0.68 -4.39 13.83
C ASN A 6 -1.34 -4.08 12.49
N THR A 7 -1.10 -2.95 11.85
CA THR A 7 -1.48 -2.85 10.44
C THR A 7 -0.30 -3.23 9.57
N TYR A 8 -0.20 -4.50 9.28
CA TYR A 8 0.69 -4.97 8.23
C TYR A 8 0.06 -4.54 6.91
N PHE A 9 0.64 -3.53 6.25
CA PHE A 9 0.53 -3.44 4.81
C PHE A 9 1.23 -4.69 4.26
N ASN A 10 0.49 -5.78 4.17
CA ASN A 10 0.96 -7.01 3.56
C ASN A 10 1.08 -6.75 2.07
N ILE A 11 2.28 -6.42 1.63
CA ILE A 11 2.65 -6.53 0.22
C ILE A 11 2.75 -8.02 -0.04
N LEU A 12 1.65 -8.62 -0.51
CA LEU A 12 1.62 -10.02 -0.88
C LEU A 12 2.37 -10.18 -2.21
N PHE A 13 3.68 -10.42 -2.14
CA PHE A 13 4.46 -10.90 -3.25
C PHE A 13 4.30 -12.41 -3.34
N ILE A 14 3.49 -12.88 -4.28
CA ILE A 14 3.52 -14.29 -4.68
C ILE A 14 4.66 -14.44 -5.69
N LEU A 15 5.88 -14.66 -5.20
CA LEU A 15 6.94 -15.23 -6.00
C LEU A 15 6.83 -16.74 -5.89
N SER A 16 6.18 -17.36 -6.87
CA SER A 16 6.28 -18.79 -7.12
C SER A 16 7.68 -19.09 -7.64
N ILE A 17 8.61 -19.41 -6.74
CA ILE A 17 9.93 -19.93 -7.13
C ILE A 17 9.94 -21.41 -6.79
N GLY A 18 9.94 -22.24 -7.84
CA GLY A 18 10.20 -23.67 -7.74
C GLY A 18 11.62 -23.93 -7.24
N ILE A 19 11.72 -24.70 -6.17
CA ILE A 19 12.99 -25.02 -5.50
C ILE A 19 13.50 -26.34 -6.02
N TYR A 20 14.72 -26.36 -6.58
CA TYR A 20 15.53 -27.57 -6.75
C TYR A 20 17.02 -27.31 -6.51
N GLY A 21 17.59 -28.01 -5.54
CA GLY A 21 19.00 -28.44 -5.48
C GLY A 21 20.08 -27.48 -4.95
N ASN A 22 21.08 -28.04 -4.34
CA ASN A 22 22.19 -27.56 -3.50
C ASN A 22 23.15 -26.45 -4.02
N VAL A 23 22.86 -25.75 -5.09
CA VAL A 23 23.67 -24.61 -5.61
C VAL A 23 23.28 -23.29 -4.94
N TRP A 24 22.37 -23.31 -4.02
CA TRP A 24 21.51 -22.17 -3.62
C TRP A 24 21.97 -21.35 -2.43
N TYR A 25 22.96 -21.79 -1.65
CA TYR A 25 23.29 -21.08 -0.40
C TYR A 25 23.87 -19.67 -0.65
N SER A 26 24.73 -19.51 -1.64
CA SER A 26 25.31 -18.21 -2.01
C SER A 26 24.29 -17.33 -2.74
N ALA A 27 23.52 -17.90 -3.67
CA ALA A 27 22.49 -17.20 -4.40
C ALA A 27 21.32 -16.80 -3.48
N ALA A 28 20.89 -17.69 -2.57
CA ALA A 28 19.84 -17.42 -1.59
C ALA A 28 20.22 -16.27 -0.65
N LYS A 29 21.45 -16.19 -0.18
CA LYS A 29 21.93 -15.09 0.67
C LYS A 29 21.83 -13.75 -0.06
N ASN A 30 22.26 -13.69 -1.31
CA ASN A 30 22.18 -12.46 -2.12
C ASN A 30 20.73 -12.07 -2.42
N VAL A 31 19.86 -13.03 -2.69
CA VAL A 31 18.43 -12.78 -2.88
C VAL A 31 17.77 -12.28 -1.59
N ILE A 32 18.07 -12.89 -0.45
CA ILE A 32 17.54 -12.46 0.86
C ILE A 32 18.03 -11.04 1.19
N LEU A 33 19.31 -10.73 0.99
CA LEU A 33 19.85 -9.39 1.21
C LEU A 33 19.21 -8.37 0.26
N HIS A 34 18.97 -8.74 -0.99
CA HIS A 34 18.28 -7.90 -1.96
C HIS A 34 16.82 -7.65 -1.54
N LEU A 35 16.11 -8.68 -1.09
CA LEU A 35 14.74 -8.56 -0.58
C LEU A 35 14.67 -7.70 0.69
N ILE A 36 15.63 -7.82 1.60
CA ILE A 36 15.70 -6.97 2.81
C ILE A 36 15.95 -5.52 2.43
N LYS A 37 16.91 -5.25 1.56
CA LYS A 37 17.20 -3.89 1.07
C LYS A 37 15.97 -3.30 0.38
N MET A 38 15.34 -4.06 -0.50
CA MET A 38 14.11 -3.68 -1.19
C MET A 38 12.96 -3.39 -0.22
N SER A 39 12.80 -4.21 0.84
CA SER A 39 11.77 -3.98 1.85
C SER A 39 12.04 -2.71 2.69
N MET A 40 13.29 -2.35 2.90
CA MET A 40 13.67 -1.10 3.58
C MET A 40 13.39 0.12 2.69
N GLU A 41 13.76 0.06 1.42
CA GLU A 41 13.45 1.12 0.44
C GLU A 41 11.94 1.31 0.29
N LEU A 42 11.16 0.23 0.23
CA LEU A 42 9.70 0.29 0.21
C LEU A 42 9.12 0.99 1.45
N LYS A 43 9.65 0.73 2.63
CA LYS A 43 9.19 1.40 3.86
C LYS A 43 9.33 2.91 3.80
N GLU A 44 10.39 3.41 3.19
CA GLU A 44 10.60 4.86 3.03
C GLU A 44 9.53 5.48 2.12
N HIS A 45 9.16 4.81 1.04
CA HIS A 45 8.10 5.27 0.14
C HIS A 45 6.71 5.29 0.82
N PHE A 46 6.44 4.36 1.73
CA PHE A 46 5.18 4.29 2.48
C PHE A 46 5.16 5.14 3.76
N ASN A 47 6.23 5.85 4.07
CA ASN A 47 6.32 6.71 5.25
C ASN A 47 5.70 8.11 5.03
N SER A 48 4.82 8.25 4.03
CA SER A 48 4.12 9.51 3.79
C SER A 48 2.89 9.63 4.68
N LYS A 49 2.50 10.87 4.99
CA LYS A 49 1.29 11.19 5.76
C LYS A 49 0.02 10.55 5.17
N ILE A 50 -0.05 10.40 3.86
CA ILE A 50 -1.20 9.80 3.17
C ILE A 50 -1.35 8.33 3.56
N PHE A 51 -0.27 7.55 3.48
CA PHE A 51 -0.31 6.13 3.87
C PHE A 51 -0.58 5.93 5.35
N ALA A 52 -0.03 6.78 6.20
CA ALA A 52 -0.32 6.75 7.64
C ALA A 52 -1.81 6.97 7.91
N LEU A 53 -2.44 7.94 7.23
CA LEU A 53 -3.88 8.22 7.38
C LEU A 53 -4.77 7.11 6.79
N ILE A 54 -4.36 6.49 5.67
CA ILE A 54 -5.09 5.34 5.10
C ILE A 54 -5.05 4.18 6.09
N SER A 55 -3.86 3.86 6.61
CA SER A 55 -3.67 2.79 7.59
C SER A 55 -4.50 3.02 8.86
N GLU A 56 -4.42 4.20 9.44
CA GLU A 56 -5.20 4.59 10.62
C GLU A 56 -6.71 4.48 10.37
N THR A 57 -7.16 4.90 9.18
CA THR A 57 -8.58 4.81 8.81
C THR A 57 -9.04 3.36 8.67
N ALA A 58 -8.21 2.52 8.05
CA ALA A 58 -8.49 1.09 7.92
C ALA A 58 -8.55 0.40 9.28
N ASP A 59 -7.63 0.72 10.19
CA ASP A 59 -7.61 0.19 11.56
C ASP A 59 -8.87 0.57 12.35
N GLU A 60 -9.28 1.84 12.28
CA GLU A 60 -10.49 2.31 12.96
C GLU A 60 -11.77 1.64 12.45
N LEU A 61 -11.81 1.30 11.16
CA LEU A 61 -12.93 0.60 10.55
C LEU A 61 -12.83 -0.93 10.66
N GLY A 62 -11.72 -1.46 11.16
CA GLY A 62 -11.45 -2.90 11.21
C GLY A 62 -11.34 -3.54 9.83
N LEU A 63 -10.87 -2.80 8.82
CA LEU A 63 -10.75 -3.24 7.43
C LEU A 63 -9.30 -3.54 7.08
N GLU A 64 -9.07 -4.60 6.33
CA GLU A 64 -7.78 -4.87 5.70
C GLU A 64 -7.67 -4.11 4.38
N CYS A 65 -6.53 -3.44 4.16
CA CYS A 65 -6.27 -2.75 2.91
C CYS A 65 -4.86 -3.01 2.39
N TYR A 66 -4.72 -2.97 1.07
CA TYR A 66 -3.49 -3.29 0.36
C TYR A 66 -3.24 -2.28 -0.75
N VAL A 67 -2.02 -1.75 -0.81
CA VAL A 67 -1.58 -0.93 -1.95
C VAL A 67 -1.19 -1.86 -3.09
N VAL A 68 -1.72 -1.61 -4.28
CA VAL A 68 -1.55 -2.46 -5.46
C VAL A 68 -1.22 -1.64 -6.70
N GLY A 69 -1.13 -2.29 -7.83
CA GLY A 69 -1.14 -1.67 -9.16
C GLY A 69 0.08 -0.86 -9.53
N GLY A 70 -0.20 0.22 -10.27
CA GLY A 70 0.81 1.06 -10.90
C GLY A 70 1.74 1.74 -9.91
N TYR A 71 1.25 2.15 -8.76
CA TYR A 71 2.06 2.76 -7.72
C TYR A 71 3.18 1.84 -7.23
N VAL A 72 2.84 0.60 -6.90
CA VAL A 72 3.84 -0.40 -6.45
C VAL A 72 4.86 -0.69 -7.55
N ARG A 73 4.40 -0.88 -8.79
CA ARG A 73 5.29 -1.07 -9.95
C ARG A 73 6.26 0.10 -10.10
N ASP A 74 5.78 1.33 -9.98
CA ASP A 74 6.57 2.52 -10.22
C ASP A 74 7.62 2.77 -9.13
N ILE A 75 7.37 2.33 -7.88
CA ILE A 75 8.40 2.28 -6.85
C ILE A 75 9.59 1.42 -7.32
N PHE A 76 9.33 0.21 -7.82
CA PHE A 76 10.39 -0.69 -8.30
C PHE A 76 11.12 -0.16 -9.52
N LEU A 77 10.44 0.62 -10.35
CA LEU A 77 11.03 1.26 -11.53
C LEU A 77 11.66 2.62 -11.23
N ASN A 78 11.68 3.02 -9.95
CA ASN A 78 12.16 4.33 -9.50
C ASN A 78 11.52 5.49 -10.28
N ARG A 79 10.20 5.40 -10.49
CA ARG A 79 9.38 6.40 -11.17
C ARG A 79 8.45 7.08 -10.18
N PRO A 80 8.27 8.40 -10.26
CA PRO A 80 7.26 9.08 -9.45
C PRO A 80 5.86 8.66 -9.87
N SER A 81 5.00 8.32 -8.91
CA SER A 81 3.58 8.07 -9.13
C SER A 81 2.77 8.90 -8.15
N LYS A 82 1.65 9.45 -8.63
CA LYS A 82 0.70 10.24 -7.84
C LYS A 82 -0.61 9.50 -7.59
N ASP A 83 -0.82 8.43 -8.35
CA ASP A 83 -2.03 7.62 -8.30
C ASP A 83 -1.76 6.39 -7.43
N ILE A 84 -2.50 6.28 -6.35
CA ILE A 84 -2.35 5.22 -5.35
C ILE A 84 -3.57 4.31 -5.44
N ASP A 85 -3.39 3.10 -5.95
CA ASP A 85 -4.44 2.09 -5.98
C ASP A 85 -4.47 1.31 -4.67
N VAL A 86 -5.63 1.30 -4.01
CA VAL A 86 -5.84 0.58 -2.74
C VAL A 86 -6.99 -0.41 -2.90
N VAL A 87 -6.73 -1.66 -2.59
CA VAL A 87 -7.75 -2.71 -2.47
C VAL A 87 -8.12 -2.88 -1.00
N VAL A 88 -9.41 -2.95 -0.73
CA VAL A 88 -9.97 -3.07 0.62
C VAL A 88 -10.78 -4.35 0.73
N VAL A 89 -10.56 -5.11 1.79
CA VAL A 89 -11.42 -6.25 2.14
C VAL A 89 -12.62 -5.71 2.92
N GLY A 90 -13.66 -5.33 2.18
CA GLY A 90 -14.85 -4.68 2.71
C GLY A 90 -15.35 -3.54 1.83
N SER A 91 -15.85 -2.47 2.44
CA SER A 91 -16.42 -1.33 1.71
C SER A 91 -15.36 -0.29 1.35
N GLY A 92 -14.94 -0.27 0.08
CA GLY A 92 -14.07 0.78 -0.45
C GLY A 92 -14.68 2.18 -0.36
N ILE A 93 -16.00 2.27 -0.45
CA ILE A 93 -16.73 3.55 -0.32
C ILE A 93 -16.63 4.09 1.10
N GLU A 94 -16.79 3.22 2.11
CA GLU A 94 -16.75 3.60 3.52
C GLU A 94 -15.36 4.13 3.92
N ILE A 95 -14.31 3.39 3.58
CA ILE A 95 -12.94 3.84 3.87
C ILE A 95 -12.59 5.13 3.14
N ALA A 96 -13.00 5.29 1.87
CA ALA A 96 -12.73 6.50 1.10
C ALA A 96 -13.42 7.72 1.72
N GLN A 97 -14.65 7.59 2.20
CA GLN A 97 -15.38 8.67 2.87
C GLN A 97 -14.73 9.03 4.22
N ALA A 98 -14.34 8.05 5.03
CA ALA A 98 -13.67 8.27 6.30
C ALA A 98 -12.28 8.90 6.10
N PHE A 99 -11.51 8.39 5.16
CA PHE A 99 -10.21 8.92 4.79
C PHE A 99 -10.28 10.36 4.25
N GLY A 100 -11.26 10.65 3.38
CA GLY A 100 -11.50 11.99 2.87
C GLY A 100 -11.82 13.00 3.99
N LYS A 101 -12.58 12.59 5.01
CA LYS A 101 -12.86 13.42 6.20
C LYS A 101 -11.58 13.72 6.99
N LYS A 102 -10.69 12.73 7.16
CA LYS A 102 -9.42 12.90 7.87
C LYS A 102 -8.43 13.80 7.12
N LEU A 103 -8.45 13.77 5.79
CA LEU A 103 -7.66 14.69 4.97
C LEU A 103 -8.12 16.14 5.12
N GLY A 104 -9.40 16.35 5.44
CA GLY A 104 -9.97 17.65 5.72
C GLY A 104 -10.27 18.50 4.49
N ARG A 105 -10.18 19.83 4.65
CA ARG A 105 -10.52 20.78 3.58
C ARG A 105 -9.60 20.61 2.37
N GLY A 106 -10.20 20.47 1.20
CA GLY A 106 -9.50 20.27 -0.07
C GLY A 106 -9.46 18.81 -0.53
N ALA A 107 -9.94 17.87 0.27
CA ALA A 107 -10.18 16.51 -0.19
C ALA A 107 -11.51 16.43 -0.95
N HIS A 108 -11.47 15.80 -2.13
CA HIS A 108 -12.65 15.52 -2.92
C HIS A 108 -12.86 14.01 -3.03
N VAL A 109 -14.04 13.55 -2.61
CA VAL A 109 -14.38 12.11 -2.63
C VAL A 109 -15.44 11.88 -3.70
N SER A 110 -15.11 11.10 -4.72
CA SER A 110 -16.01 10.63 -5.77
C SER A 110 -16.38 9.18 -5.52
N VAL A 111 -17.68 8.88 -5.52
CA VAL A 111 -18.19 7.52 -5.22
C VAL A 111 -18.83 6.93 -6.47
N PHE A 112 -18.41 5.72 -6.82
CA PHE A 112 -18.92 4.95 -7.96
C PHE A 112 -19.71 3.74 -7.47
N LYS A 113 -20.94 3.98 -7.02
CA LYS A 113 -21.78 2.98 -6.34
C LYS A 113 -21.96 1.69 -7.12
N ASN A 114 -22.11 1.77 -8.44
CA ASN A 114 -22.34 0.61 -9.30
C ASN A 114 -21.14 -0.35 -9.34
N PHE A 115 -19.95 0.16 -9.02
CA PHE A 115 -18.70 -0.62 -9.02
C PHE A 115 -18.19 -0.90 -7.61
N GLY A 116 -18.83 -0.35 -6.57
CA GLY A 116 -18.37 -0.48 -5.19
C GLY A 116 -17.03 0.23 -4.92
N THR A 117 -16.64 1.17 -5.80
CA THR A 117 -15.36 1.89 -5.73
C THR A 117 -15.55 3.36 -5.40
N ALA A 118 -14.50 3.98 -4.92
CA ALA A 118 -14.44 5.42 -4.69
C ALA A 118 -13.03 5.94 -4.99
N GLN A 119 -12.94 7.23 -5.21
CA GLN A 119 -11.70 7.92 -5.49
C GLN A 119 -11.60 9.12 -4.54
N VAL A 120 -10.44 9.31 -3.95
CA VAL A 120 -10.16 10.45 -3.09
C VAL A 120 -9.02 11.27 -3.71
N LYS A 121 -9.34 12.49 -4.10
CA LYS A 121 -8.36 13.43 -4.65
C LYS A 121 -8.00 14.48 -3.60
N PHE A 122 -6.73 14.62 -3.35
CA PHE A 122 -6.20 15.62 -2.41
C PHE A 122 -4.90 16.21 -2.92
N LYS A 123 -4.90 17.51 -3.20
CA LYS A 123 -3.80 18.21 -3.88
C LYS A 123 -3.46 17.52 -5.21
N ASP A 124 -2.20 17.06 -5.33
CA ASP A 124 -1.69 16.38 -6.53
C ASP A 124 -1.74 14.85 -6.43
N THR A 125 -2.33 14.31 -5.37
CA THR A 125 -2.41 12.86 -5.14
C THR A 125 -3.84 12.39 -5.30
N GLU A 126 -3.98 11.22 -5.91
CA GLU A 126 -5.24 10.52 -6.13
C GLU A 126 -5.15 9.10 -5.53
N VAL A 127 -6.18 8.71 -4.76
CA VAL A 127 -6.27 7.41 -4.06
C VAL A 127 -7.59 6.75 -4.39
#